data_c3c5b117e45bce2e686ce8ea7d4d1158
#
_entry.id   c3c5b117e45bce2e686ce8ea7d4d1158
#
_cell.length_a   1.000
_cell.length_b   1.000
_cell.length_c   1.000
_cell.angle_alpha   90.00
_cell.angle_beta   90.00
_cell.angle_gamma   90.00
#
_symmetry.space_group_name_H-M   'P 1'
#
loop_
_entity.id
_entity.type
_entity.pdbx_description
1 polymer ?
#
loop_
_entity_poly.entity_id
_entity_poly.type
_entity_poly.pdbx_seq_one_letter_code
_entity_poly.pdbx_strand_id
1 'polypeptide(L)'
;KLGEALVESNVVAEETIVKILGEQLRLAYVDLSNAKIEDEILELVPSALLKKHMMIPFEYAEDNPNVIRVAMVDPLDIEAVDDINIVTNLQVETVITTRRSLNMALDKYFGQKEVYSAVDEYAKEKEAKIEESEELYNEDVNSSPIVQLVKSMIEQAVRQRASDIHIEPMERQVRIRYRIDGALYERMV
;
A
#
# COMPACT_ATOMS: atom_id res chain seq x y z
N LYS A 1 -14.76 0.53 16.99
CA LYS A 1 -15.34 1.84 17.39
C LYS A 1 -16.81 1.90 16.95
N LEU A 2 -17.64 2.85 17.50
CA LEU A 2 -19.08 2.94 17.19
C LEU A 2 -19.32 3.12 15.68
N GLY A 3 -18.55 3.98 15.02
CA GLY A 3 -18.64 4.20 13.58
C GLY A 3 -18.38 2.96 12.74
N GLU A 4 -17.39 2.16 13.11
CA GLU A 4 -17.08 0.89 12.43
C GLU A 4 -18.24 -0.10 12.53
N ALA A 5 -18.85 -0.23 13.71
CA ALA A 5 -20.00 -1.10 13.90
C ALA A 5 -21.23 -0.68 13.07
N LEU A 6 -21.44 0.63 12.88
CA LEU A 6 -22.52 1.15 12.03
C LEU A 6 -22.26 0.87 10.53
N VAL A 7 -21.01 0.94 10.09
CA VAL A 7 -20.61 0.59 8.71
C VAL A 7 -20.75 -0.91 8.49
N GLU A 8 -20.25 -1.75 9.40
CA GLU A 8 -20.36 -3.21 9.32
C GLU A 8 -21.81 -3.69 9.30
N SER A 9 -22.69 -2.99 10.01
CA SER A 9 -24.13 -3.27 10.02
C SER A 9 -24.85 -2.75 8.77
N ASN A 10 -24.16 -2.13 7.80
CA ASN A 10 -24.72 -1.49 6.61
C ASN A 10 -25.80 -0.42 6.91
N VAL A 11 -25.77 0.19 8.09
CA VAL A 11 -26.73 1.22 8.50
C VAL A 11 -26.35 2.58 7.90
N VAL A 12 -25.02 2.85 7.82
CA VAL A 12 -24.48 4.10 7.28
C VAL A 12 -23.27 3.80 6.41
N ALA A 13 -23.13 4.52 5.29
CA ALA A 13 -21.94 4.42 4.46
C ALA A 13 -20.70 4.99 5.19
N GLU A 14 -19.55 4.35 5.05
CA GLU A 14 -18.28 4.79 5.63
C GLU A 14 -17.97 6.25 5.28
N GLU A 15 -18.19 6.63 4.03
CA GLU A 15 -17.96 7.99 3.54
C GLU A 15 -18.77 9.05 4.30
N THR A 16 -20.00 8.73 4.65
CA THR A 16 -20.87 9.65 5.42
C THR A 16 -20.31 9.90 6.81
N ILE A 17 -19.85 8.85 7.49
CA ILE A 17 -19.26 8.95 8.83
C ILE A 17 -17.96 9.77 8.76
N VAL A 18 -17.12 9.48 7.78
CA VAL A 18 -15.83 10.17 7.61
C VAL A 18 -16.05 11.67 7.32
N LYS A 19 -17.01 12.03 6.48
CA LYS A 19 -17.35 13.45 6.21
C LYS A 19 -17.83 14.18 7.48
N ILE A 20 -18.72 13.56 8.26
CA ILE A 20 -19.20 14.14 9.53
C ILE A 20 -18.05 14.31 10.54
N LEU A 21 -17.15 13.33 10.63
CA LEU A 21 -15.96 13.44 11.48
C LEU A 21 -15.03 14.55 11.01
N GLY A 22 -14.83 14.70 9.69
CA GLY A 22 -14.07 15.79 9.11
C GLY A 22 -14.64 17.15 9.49
N GLU A 23 -15.96 17.35 9.37
CA GLU A 23 -16.62 18.58 9.77
C GLU A 23 -16.47 18.86 11.28
N GLN A 24 -16.63 17.84 12.12
CA GLN A 24 -16.47 17.96 13.57
C GLN A 24 -15.05 18.33 13.99
N LEU A 25 -14.05 17.76 13.32
CA LEU A 25 -12.64 17.98 13.58
C LEU A 25 -12.05 19.17 12.77
N ARG A 26 -12.84 19.78 11.90
CA ARG A 26 -12.44 20.83 10.96
C ARG A 26 -11.32 20.39 10.04
N LEU A 27 -11.37 19.14 9.60
CA LEU A 27 -10.44 18.54 8.65
C LEU A 27 -11.10 18.41 7.28
N ALA A 28 -10.34 18.66 6.22
CA ALA A 28 -10.79 18.42 4.86
C ALA A 28 -10.93 16.92 4.61
N TYR A 29 -11.94 16.53 3.83
CA TYR A 29 -12.09 15.17 3.33
C TYR A 29 -11.48 15.07 1.93
N VAL A 30 -10.74 13.99 1.67
CA VAL A 30 -10.19 13.69 0.36
C VAL A 30 -10.58 12.28 -0.08
N ASP A 31 -10.96 12.13 -1.36
CA ASP A 31 -11.12 10.84 -2.01
C ASP A 31 -9.88 10.56 -2.88
N LEU A 32 -9.13 9.54 -2.51
CA LEU A 32 -7.88 9.16 -3.18
C LEU A 32 -8.10 8.24 -4.40
N SER A 33 -9.33 7.83 -4.69
CA SER A 33 -9.62 6.86 -5.76
C SER A 33 -9.10 7.30 -7.13
N ASN A 34 -9.12 8.61 -7.40
CA ASN A 34 -8.64 9.21 -8.64
C ASN A 34 -7.43 10.13 -8.43
N ALA A 35 -6.87 10.18 -7.24
CA ALA A 35 -5.72 11.01 -6.95
C ALA A 35 -4.51 10.57 -7.78
N LYS A 36 -3.80 11.55 -8.35
CA LYS A 36 -2.47 11.33 -8.92
C LYS A 36 -1.46 11.86 -7.91
N ILE A 37 -0.75 10.95 -7.30
CA ILE A 37 0.31 11.26 -6.34
C ILE A 37 1.62 11.14 -7.08
N GLU A 38 2.47 12.13 -6.96
CA GLU A 38 3.81 12.12 -7.56
C GLU A 38 4.72 11.14 -6.83
N ASP A 39 5.56 10.42 -7.58
CA ASP A 39 6.45 9.41 -6.99
C ASP A 39 7.42 10.02 -5.97
N GLU A 40 7.84 11.27 -6.18
CA GLU A 40 8.70 12.02 -5.25
C GLU A 40 8.07 12.15 -3.85
N ILE A 41 6.75 12.36 -3.78
CA ILE A 41 6.02 12.46 -2.50
C ILE A 41 5.93 11.09 -1.81
N LEU A 42 5.72 10.04 -2.59
CA LEU A 42 5.61 8.67 -2.07
C LEU A 42 6.94 8.13 -1.54
N GLU A 43 8.05 8.60 -2.10
CA GLU A 43 9.40 8.20 -1.68
C GLU A 43 9.87 8.88 -0.38
N LEU A 44 9.20 9.93 0.06
CA LEU A 44 9.52 10.63 1.30
C LEU A 44 9.30 9.76 2.55
N VAL A 45 8.34 8.81 2.48
CA VAL A 45 7.94 8.03 3.66
C VAL A 45 7.99 6.53 3.33
N PRO A 46 8.65 5.71 4.15
CA PRO A 46 8.68 4.27 3.97
C PRO A 46 7.28 3.64 3.91
N SER A 47 7.04 2.76 2.95
CA SER A 47 5.73 2.10 2.75
C SER A 47 5.24 1.34 3.98
N ALA A 48 6.15 0.76 4.76
CA ALA A 48 5.84 0.09 6.02
C ALA A 48 5.18 1.04 7.03
N LEU A 49 5.66 2.28 7.13
CA LEU A 49 5.11 3.29 8.02
C LEU A 49 3.71 3.73 7.56
N LEU A 50 3.54 3.92 6.25
CA LEU A 50 2.25 4.29 5.65
C LEU A 50 1.17 3.24 5.92
N LYS A 51 1.53 1.97 5.85
CA LYS A 51 0.61 0.85 6.12
C LYS A 51 0.32 0.69 7.61
N LYS A 52 1.35 0.83 8.47
CA LYS A 52 1.20 0.75 9.93
C LYS A 52 0.15 1.72 10.43
N HIS A 53 0.21 2.98 10.01
CA HIS A 53 -0.65 4.06 10.48
C HIS A 53 -1.87 4.34 9.57
N MET A 54 -2.04 3.55 8.51
CA MET A 54 -3.14 3.74 7.55
C MET A 54 -3.21 5.19 7.06
N MET A 55 -2.15 5.67 6.42
CA MET A 55 -1.98 7.03 5.93
C MET A 55 -1.23 7.06 4.60
N ILE A 56 -1.33 8.16 3.87
CA ILE A 56 -0.56 8.40 2.64
C ILE A 56 -0.35 9.90 2.41
N PRO A 57 0.89 10.36 2.20
CA PRO A 57 1.16 11.71 1.71
C PRO A 57 0.73 11.79 0.25
N PHE A 58 0.06 12.87 -0.16
CA PHE A 58 -0.49 12.94 -1.52
C PHE A 58 -0.21 14.24 -2.26
N GLU A 59 0.09 15.33 -1.57
CA GLU A 59 0.48 16.62 -2.17
C GLU A 59 1.15 17.52 -1.14
N TYR A 60 1.86 18.56 -1.62
CA TYR A 60 2.28 19.67 -0.77
C TYR A 60 1.14 20.68 -0.62
N ALA A 61 1.14 21.44 0.48
CA ALA A 61 0.20 22.55 0.62
C ALA A 61 0.47 23.61 -0.44
N GLU A 62 -0.61 24.15 -1.05
CA GLU A 62 -0.52 25.10 -2.18
C GLU A 62 0.34 26.35 -1.85
N ASP A 63 0.26 26.82 -0.61
CA ASP A 63 0.94 28.07 -0.18
C ASP A 63 2.28 27.82 0.51
N ASN A 64 2.66 26.57 0.81
CA ASN A 64 3.88 26.28 1.58
C ASN A 64 4.50 24.92 1.24
N PRO A 65 5.63 24.90 0.53
CA PRO A 65 6.32 23.65 0.18
C PRO A 65 6.94 22.90 1.37
N ASN A 66 7.00 23.51 2.56
CA ASN A 66 7.44 22.87 3.78
C ASN A 66 6.30 22.15 4.54
N VAL A 67 5.09 22.18 3.98
CA VAL A 67 3.92 21.50 4.55
C VAL A 67 3.46 20.42 3.57
N ILE A 68 3.40 19.17 4.07
CA ILE A 68 2.89 18.04 3.32
C ILE A 68 1.50 17.66 3.80
N ARG A 69 0.57 17.47 2.87
CA ARG A 69 -0.78 17.02 3.15
C ARG A 69 -0.84 15.49 3.18
N VAL A 70 -1.32 14.97 4.28
CA VAL A 70 -1.38 13.52 4.54
C VAL A 70 -2.82 13.08 4.76
N ALA A 71 -3.29 12.17 3.93
CA ALA A 71 -4.59 11.55 4.09
C ALA A 71 -4.51 10.40 5.09
N MET A 72 -5.36 10.41 6.11
CA MET A 72 -5.38 9.46 7.21
C MET A 72 -6.78 8.90 7.44
N VAL A 73 -6.86 7.65 7.89
CA VAL A 73 -8.12 7.04 8.35
C VAL A 73 -8.44 7.45 9.77
N ASP A 74 -7.42 7.56 10.63
CA ASP A 74 -7.55 8.06 12.00
C ASP A 74 -6.73 9.34 12.17
N PRO A 75 -7.34 10.54 12.03
CA PRO A 75 -6.63 11.80 12.12
C PRO A 75 -6.21 12.17 13.55
N LEU A 76 -6.58 11.36 14.55
CA LEU A 76 -6.16 11.53 15.94
C LEU A 76 -4.94 10.68 16.32
N ASP A 77 -4.37 9.97 15.36
CA ASP A 77 -3.10 9.24 15.54
C ASP A 77 -1.93 10.23 15.51
N ILE A 78 -1.60 10.76 16.69
CA ILE A 78 -0.50 11.74 16.86
C ILE A 78 0.85 11.07 16.56
N GLU A 79 1.01 9.79 16.91
CA GLU A 79 2.25 9.04 16.64
C GLU A 79 2.53 9.00 15.13
N ALA A 80 1.48 8.80 14.31
CA ALA A 80 1.60 8.82 12.86
C ALA A 80 2.08 10.18 12.32
N VAL A 81 1.55 11.27 12.85
CA VAL A 81 1.95 12.63 12.45
C VAL A 81 3.40 12.91 12.85
N ASP A 82 3.79 12.53 14.06
CA ASP A 82 5.16 12.72 14.57
C ASP A 82 6.16 11.88 13.74
N ASP A 83 5.82 10.63 13.43
CA ASP A 83 6.67 9.76 12.61
C ASP A 83 6.93 10.38 11.22
N ILE A 84 5.90 10.95 10.57
CA ILE A 84 6.09 11.65 9.29
C ILE A 84 6.94 12.89 9.45
N ASN A 85 6.68 13.73 10.46
CA ASN A 85 7.48 14.93 10.73
C ASN A 85 8.97 14.59 10.88
N ILE A 86 9.28 13.50 11.61
CA ILE A 86 10.66 13.05 11.85
C ILE A 86 11.32 12.57 10.56
N VAL A 87 10.62 11.75 9.78
CA VAL A 87 11.17 11.13 8.56
C VAL A 87 11.36 12.17 7.44
N THR A 88 10.39 13.06 7.26
CA THR A 88 10.39 14.01 6.13
C THR A 88 10.99 15.36 6.47
N ASN A 89 11.09 15.71 7.76
CA ASN A 89 11.40 17.04 8.26
C ASN A 89 10.46 18.13 7.71
N LEU A 90 9.23 17.77 7.38
CA LEU A 90 8.16 18.66 6.89
C LEU A 90 7.07 18.78 7.94
N GLN A 91 6.34 19.88 7.91
CA GLN A 91 5.10 20.00 8.70
C GLN A 91 3.98 19.20 8.04
N VAL A 92 3.16 18.55 8.86
CA VAL A 92 2.05 17.71 8.37
C VAL A 92 0.73 18.45 8.51
N GLU A 93 0.00 18.57 7.39
CA GLU A 93 -1.40 18.95 7.37
C GLU A 93 -2.24 17.68 7.18
N THR A 94 -2.98 17.32 8.21
CA THR A 94 -3.80 16.10 8.20
C THR A 94 -5.13 16.34 7.49
N VAL A 95 -5.49 15.45 6.58
CA VAL A 95 -6.82 15.37 5.97
C VAL A 95 -7.42 13.99 6.21
N ILE A 96 -8.75 13.89 6.23
CA ILE A 96 -9.42 12.62 6.50
C ILE A 96 -9.84 11.92 5.21
N THR A 97 -9.71 10.60 5.18
CA THR A 97 -10.16 9.77 4.05
C THR A 97 -10.81 8.47 4.54
N THR A 98 -11.52 7.77 3.66
CA THR A 98 -12.06 6.45 3.98
C THR A 98 -10.97 5.37 3.94
N ARG A 99 -11.10 4.33 4.75
CA ARG A 99 -10.22 3.16 4.72
C ARG A 99 -10.18 2.52 3.33
N ARG A 100 -11.33 2.45 2.66
CA ARG A 100 -11.44 1.92 1.31
C ARG A 100 -10.61 2.73 0.31
N SER A 101 -10.76 4.05 0.31
CA SER A 101 -10.04 4.94 -0.60
C SER A 101 -8.53 4.88 -0.36
N LEU A 102 -8.11 4.85 0.90
CA LEU A 102 -6.71 4.73 1.29
C LEU A 102 -6.10 3.39 0.84
N ASN A 103 -6.77 2.27 1.10
CA ASN A 103 -6.29 0.96 0.67
C ASN A 103 -6.12 0.88 -0.85
N MET A 104 -7.08 1.42 -1.62
CA MET A 104 -6.97 1.48 -3.08
C MET A 104 -5.74 2.29 -3.53
N ALA A 105 -5.45 3.41 -2.86
CA ALA A 105 -4.26 4.21 -3.14
C ALA A 105 -2.97 3.46 -2.77
N LEU A 106 -2.88 2.88 -1.58
CA LEU A 106 -1.71 2.09 -1.16
C LEU A 106 -1.46 0.91 -2.10
N ASP A 107 -2.50 0.19 -2.50
CA ASP A 107 -2.37 -0.92 -3.45
C ASP A 107 -1.92 -0.45 -4.84
N LYS A 108 -2.43 0.68 -5.30
CA LYS A 108 -2.06 1.27 -6.60
C LYS A 108 -0.58 1.66 -6.67
N TYR A 109 -0.07 2.29 -5.61
CA TYR A 109 1.27 2.88 -5.63
C TYR A 109 2.35 1.96 -5.05
N PHE A 110 2.01 1.10 -4.09
CA PHE A 110 2.99 0.24 -3.41
C PHE A 110 2.77 -1.26 -3.68
N GLY A 111 1.61 -1.67 -4.17
CA GLY A 111 1.32 -3.08 -4.41
C GLY A 111 2.27 -3.75 -5.41
N GLN A 112 2.80 -3.02 -6.39
CA GLN A 112 3.80 -3.54 -7.34
C GLN A 112 5.22 -3.47 -6.76
N LYS A 113 5.59 -2.39 -6.07
CA LYS A 113 6.94 -2.22 -5.50
C LYS A 113 7.30 -3.34 -4.51
N GLU A 114 6.35 -3.83 -3.73
CA GLU A 114 6.59 -4.94 -2.78
C GLU A 114 6.90 -6.26 -3.46
N VAL A 115 6.31 -6.50 -4.60
CA VAL A 115 6.58 -7.71 -5.38
C VAL A 115 7.99 -7.65 -5.98
N TYR A 116 8.40 -6.50 -6.51
CA TYR A 116 9.75 -6.32 -7.05
C TYR A 116 10.83 -6.37 -5.95
N SER A 117 10.59 -5.77 -4.78
CA SER A 117 11.56 -5.83 -3.67
C SER A 117 11.76 -7.25 -3.15
N ALA A 118 10.70 -8.06 -3.08
CA ALA A 118 10.81 -9.47 -2.69
C ALA A 118 11.60 -10.29 -3.72
N VAL A 119 11.49 -9.99 -5.02
CA VAL A 119 12.28 -10.64 -6.08
C VAL A 119 13.75 -10.23 -6.00
N ASP A 120 14.04 -8.94 -5.79
CA ASP A 120 15.41 -8.41 -5.68
C ASP A 120 16.13 -8.93 -4.42
N GLU A 121 15.43 -9.04 -3.28
CA GLU A 121 15.97 -9.65 -2.06
C GLU A 121 16.27 -11.12 -2.28
N TYR A 122 15.37 -11.86 -2.94
CA TYR A 122 15.63 -13.27 -3.28
C TYR A 122 16.82 -13.45 -4.22
N ALA A 123 16.96 -12.57 -5.22
CA ALA A 123 18.11 -12.63 -6.13
C ALA A 123 19.43 -12.39 -5.40
N LYS A 124 19.48 -11.39 -4.51
CA LYS A 124 20.66 -11.08 -3.68
C LYS A 124 20.98 -12.18 -2.67
N GLU A 125 19.97 -12.75 -2.01
CA GLU A 125 20.18 -13.90 -1.11
C GLU A 125 20.66 -15.14 -1.85
N LYS A 126 20.21 -15.35 -3.07
CA LYS A 126 20.62 -16.48 -3.88
C LYS A 126 22.09 -16.35 -4.34
N GLU A 127 22.53 -15.15 -4.73
CA GLU A 127 23.92 -14.88 -5.02
C GLU A 127 24.84 -15.07 -3.81
N ALA A 128 24.42 -14.64 -2.62
CA ALA A 128 25.17 -14.84 -1.37
C ALA A 128 25.20 -16.32 -0.91
N LYS A 129 24.14 -17.09 -1.17
CA LYS A 129 24.03 -18.51 -0.76
C LYS A 129 24.68 -19.49 -1.72
N ILE A 130 25.06 -19.11 -2.93
CA ILE A 130 25.85 -19.96 -3.83
C ILE A 130 27.29 -20.11 -3.33
N GLU A 131 27.78 -19.18 -2.50
CA GLU A 131 29.12 -19.25 -1.89
C GLU A 131 29.19 -20.02 -0.56
N GLU A 132 28.05 -20.28 0.13
CA GLU A 132 28.02 -21.03 1.39
C GLU A 132 26.98 -22.15 1.40
N SER A 133 27.43 -23.36 0.96
CA SER A 133 27.03 -24.63 1.56
C SER A 133 25.65 -25.25 1.48
N GLU A 134 25.68 -26.44 1.22
CA GLU A 134 24.91 -27.66 1.44
C GLU A 134 24.53 -28.00 2.90
N GLU A 135 24.12 -27.11 3.78
CA GLU A 135 23.53 -27.50 5.07
C GLU A 135 22.62 -26.39 5.61
N LEU A 136 21.30 -26.62 5.59
CA LEU A 136 20.29 -26.29 6.60
C LEU A 136 18.91 -26.08 5.98
N TYR A 137 18.23 -27.17 5.70
CA TYR A 137 16.78 -27.23 5.61
C TYR A 137 16.20 -27.08 7.02
N ASN A 138 15.91 -25.86 7.47
CA ASN A 138 14.98 -25.56 8.57
C ASN A 138 14.91 -24.06 8.85
N GLU A 139 14.42 -23.27 7.89
CA GLU A 139 13.89 -21.94 8.18
C GLU A 139 12.42 -21.90 7.78
N ASP A 140 11.64 -21.21 8.59
CA ASP A 140 10.20 -21.06 8.47
C ASP A 140 9.79 -20.77 7.03
N VAL A 141 9.18 -21.71 6.34
CA VAL A 141 8.81 -21.64 4.92
C VAL A 141 8.01 -20.38 4.60
N ASN A 142 7.35 -19.80 5.62
CA ASN A 142 6.57 -18.58 5.50
C ASN A 142 7.41 -17.31 5.38
N SER A 143 8.70 -17.33 5.72
CA SER A 143 9.60 -16.18 5.60
C SER A 143 10.36 -16.13 4.27
N SER A 144 10.26 -17.18 3.45
CA SER A 144 10.91 -17.21 2.14
C SER A 144 10.38 -16.09 1.23
N PRO A 145 11.25 -15.27 0.59
CA PRO A 145 10.85 -14.21 -0.34
C PRO A 145 9.95 -14.71 -1.48
N ILE A 146 10.16 -15.94 -1.94
CA ILE A 146 9.33 -16.53 -3.00
C ILE A 146 7.91 -16.86 -2.53
N VAL A 147 7.76 -17.25 -1.27
CA VAL A 147 6.45 -17.50 -0.66
C VAL A 147 5.70 -16.17 -0.48
N GLN A 148 6.40 -15.13 -0.05
CA GLN A 148 5.83 -13.78 0.06
C GLN A 148 5.42 -13.23 -1.31
N LEU A 149 6.22 -13.45 -2.35
CA LEU A 149 5.90 -13.10 -3.74
C LEU A 149 4.60 -13.79 -4.19
N VAL A 150 4.52 -15.11 -4.04
CA VAL A 150 3.33 -15.89 -4.44
C VAL A 150 2.10 -15.44 -3.65
N LYS A 151 2.24 -15.21 -2.35
CA LYS A 151 1.17 -14.69 -1.50
C LYS A 151 0.68 -13.34 -1.99
N SER A 152 1.58 -12.41 -2.26
CA SER A 152 1.26 -11.08 -2.79
C SER A 152 0.55 -11.13 -4.15
N MET A 153 1.00 -12.01 -5.05
CA MET A 153 0.33 -12.22 -6.35
C MET A 153 -1.10 -12.73 -6.18
N ILE A 154 -1.33 -13.69 -5.29
CA ILE A 154 -2.66 -14.24 -5.02
C ILE A 154 -3.56 -13.17 -4.41
N GLU A 155 -3.06 -12.43 -3.42
CA GLU A 155 -3.82 -11.34 -2.78
C GLU A 155 -4.23 -10.26 -3.79
N GLN A 156 -3.31 -9.86 -4.68
CA GLN A 156 -3.62 -8.91 -5.74
C GLN A 156 -4.68 -9.43 -6.72
N ALA A 157 -4.56 -10.70 -7.12
CA ALA A 157 -5.54 -11.33 -8.01
C ALA A 157 -6.94 -11.36 -7.38
N VAL A 158 -7.04 -11.71 -6.10
CA VAL A 158 -8.30 -11.71 -5.36
C VAL A 158 -8.90 -10.32 -5.27
N ARG A 159 -8.10 -9.30 -4.94
CA ARG A 159 -8.55 -7.89 -4.87
C ARG A 159 -9.09 -7.39 -6.20
N GLN A 160 -8.48 -7.82 -7.31
CA GLN A 160 -8.89 -7.45 -8.67
C GLN A 160 -9.99 -8.37 -9.23
N ARG A 161 -10.48 -9.32 -8.44
CA ARG A 161 -11.48 -10.32 -8.84
C ARG A 161 -11.05 -11.11 -10.08
N ALA A 162 -9.76 -11.41 -10.17
CA ALA A 162 -9.26 -12.26 -11.25
C ALA A 162 -9.78 -13.70 -11.10
N SER A 163 -10.15 -14.31 -12.22
CA SER A 163 -10.53 -15.72 -12.27
C SER A 163 -9.31 -16.64 -12.32
N ASP A 164 -8.22 -16.18 -12.93
CA ASP A 164 -7.00 -16.97 -13.16
C ASP A 164 -5.74 -16.10 -13.05
N ILE A 165 -4.65 -16.72 -12.60
CA ILE A 165 -3.29 -16.17 -12.64
C ILE A 165 -2.49 -17.01 -13.61
N HIS A 166 -1.94 -16.39 -14.65
CA HIS A 166 -1.06 -17.01 -15.62
C HIS A 166 0.38 -16.61 -15.33
N ILE A 167 1.24 -17.59 -15.10
CA ILE A 167 2.67 -17.42 -14.88
C ILE A 167 3.39 -18.05 -16.08
N GLU A 168 4.00 -17.23 -16.91
CA GLU A 168 4.65 -17.65 -18.17
C GLU A 168 6.15 -17.42 -18.08
N PRO A 169 6.96 -18.48 -17.93
CA PRO A 169 8.41 -18.35 -17.99
C PRO A 169 8.85 -18.00 -19.41
N MET A 170 9.71 -17.01 -19.53
CA MET A 170 10.37 -16.59 -20.77
C MET A 170 11.88 -16.74 -20.60
N GLU A 171 12.66 -16.55 -21.67
CA GLU A 171 14.13 -16.78 -21.64
C GLU A 171 14.88 -15.96 -20.58
N ARG A 172 14.42 -14.74 -20.26
CA ARG A 172 15.10 -13.82 -19.34
C ARG A 172 14.22 -13.25 -18.24
N GLN A 173 12.94 -13.59 -18.23
CA GLN A 173 11.95 -12.98 -17.34
C GLN A 173 10.75 -13.91 -17.14
N VAL A 174 9.93 -13.64 -16.14
CA VAL A 174 8.66 -14.35 -15.91
C VAL A 174 7.53 -13.36 -16.11
N ARG A 175 6.66 -13.63 -17.09
CA ARG A 175 5.47 -12.81 -17.32
C ARG A 175 4.32 -13.29 -16.47
N ILE A 176 3.67 -12.36 -15.74
CA ILE A 176 2.49 -12.64 -14.91
C ILE A 176 1.30 -11.90 -15.48
N ARG A 177 0.21 -12.63 -15.77
CA ARG A 177 -1.04 -12.07 -16.28
C ARG A 177 -2.21 -12.53 -15.43
N TYR A 178 -3.14 -11.62 -15.18
CA TYR A 178 -4.41 -11.92 -14.52
C TYR A 178 -5.55 -11.91 -15.53
N ARG A 179 -6.46 -12.87 -15.38
CA ARG A 179 -7.70 -12.86 -16.15
C ARG A 179 -8.78 -12.18 -15.32
N ILE A 180 -9.28 -11.03 -15.81
CA ILE A 180 -10.31 -10.24 -15.17
C ILE A 180 -11.41 -10.04 -16.20
N ASP A 181 -12.64 -10.43 -15.87
CA ASP A 181 -13.80 -10.35 -16.77
C ASP A 181 -13.55 -10.97 -18.17
N GLY A 182 -12.81 -12.08 -18.21
CA GLY A 182 -12.47 -12.81 -19.43
C GLY A 182 -11.27 -12.28 -20.21
N ALA A 183 -10.77 -11.08 -19.93
CA ALA A 183 -9.59 -10.49 -20.56
C ALA A 183 -8.31 -10.74 -19.74
N LEU A 184 -7.18 -10.91 -20.44
CA LEU A 184 -5.86 -11.08 -19.82
C LEU A 184 -5.14 -9.74 -19.72
N TYR A 185 -4.74 -9.37 -18.51
CA TYR A 185 -3.97 -8.16 -18.22
C TYR A 185 -2.59 -8.53 -17.71
N GLU A 186 -1.55 -7.97 -18.34
CA GLU A 186 -0.18 -8.11 -17.86
C GLU A 186 0.02 -7.27 -16.60
N ARG A 187 0.67 -7.87 -15.59
CA ARG A 187 0.91 -7.25 -14.28
C ARG A 187 2.38 -7.14 -13.95
N MET A 188 3.19 -8.10 -14.40
CA MET A 188 4.63 -8.13 -14.18
C MET A 188 5.32 -8.80 -15.36
N VAL A 189 6.51 -8.34 -15.64
CA VAL A 189 7.43 -8.91 -16.63
C VAL A 189 8.82 -9.03 -16.04
#